data_8368e8529ea559250fdcc1a7f7284765
#
_entry.id   8368e8529ea559250fdcc1a7f7284765
#
_cell.length_a   1.000
_cell.length_b   1.000
_cell.length_c   1.000
_cell.angle_alpha   90.00
_cell.angle_beta   90.00
_cell.angle_gamma   90.00
#
_symmetry.space_group_name_H-M   'P 1'
#
loop_
_entity.id
_entity.type
_entity.pdbx_description
1 polymer ?
#
loop_
_entity_poly.entity_id
_entity_poly.type
_entity_poly.pdbx_seq_one_letter_code
_entity_poly.pdbx_strand_id
1 'polypeptide(L)' 'MYSILVCDDEKDIVSALKIYLMADGYQVFEAYNGKEALEVLKEQDIHLVLMDIM' A
#
# COMPACT_ATOMS: atom_id res chain seq x y z
N MET A 1 -5.80 0.53 14.47
CA MET A 1 -6.15 0.04 13.13
C MET A 1 -4.90 -0.45 12.42
N TYR A 2 -4.99 -1.59 11.76
CA TYR A 2 -3.83 -2.17 11.07
C TYR A 2 -3.62 -1.45 9.75
N SER A 3 -2.42 -0.98 9.50
CA SER A 3 -2.09 -0.16 8.32
C SER A 3 -1.23 -0.95 7.35
N ILE A 4 -1.63 -0.94 6.09
CA ILE A 4 -0.97 -1.69 5.02
C ILE A 4 -0.59 -0.71 3.91
N LEU A 5 0.65 -0.82 3.44
CA LEU A 5 1.12 -0.09 2.27
C LEU A 5 1.15 -1.04 1.09
N VAL A 6 0.45 -0.68 0.02
CA VAL A 6 0.46 -1.42 -1.23
C VAL A 6 1.32 -0.66 -2.23
N CYS A 7 2.35 -1.31 -2.75
CA CYS A 7 3.28 -0.69 -3.70
C CYS A 7 3.38 -1.55 -4.97
N ASP A 8 2.97 -0.98 -6.09
CA ASP A 8 3.02 -1.63 -7.40
C ASP A 8 2.96 -0.53 -8.46
N ASP A 9 3.64 -0.71 -9.57
CA ASP A 9 3.59 0.27 -10.65
C ASP A 9 2.29 0.18 -11.47
N GLU A 10 1.52 -0.88 -11.29
CA GLU A 10 0.23 -1.04 -11.96
C GLU A 10 -0.90 -0.51 -11.09
N LYS A 11 -1.48 0.61 -11.53
CA LYS A 11 -2.52 1.30 -10.74
C LYS A 11 -3.77 0.44 -10.54
N ASP A 12 -4.11 -0.37 -11.54
CA ASP A 12 -5.29 -1.22 -11.44
C ASP A 12 -5.13 -2.26 -10.32
N ILE A 13 -3.92 -2.81 -10.19
CA ILE A 13 -3.63 -3.79 -9.14
C ILE A 13 -3.69 -3.11 -7.77
N VAL A 14 -3.10 -1.93 -7.65
CA VAL A 14 -3.14 -1.18 -6.40
C VAL A 14 -4.57 -0.87 -5.99
N SER A 15 -5.39 -0.41 -6.94
CA SER A 15 -6.79 -0.08 -6.67
C SER A 15 -7.58 -1.30 -6.22
N ALA A 16 -7.38 -2.44 -6.89
CA ALA A 16 -8.09 -3.67 -6.54
C ALA A 16 -7.72 -4.15 -5.14
N LEU A 17 -6.43 -4.15 -4.82
CA LEU A 17 -5.97 -4.54 -3.50
C LEU A 17 -6.47 -3.59 -2.42
N LYS A 18 -6.47 -2.30 -2.70
CA LYS A 18 -6.97 -1.31 -1.76
C LYS A 18 -8.43 -1.58 -1.41
N ILE A 19 -9.27 -1.78 -2.42
CA ILE A 19 -10.69 -2.04 -2.20
C ILE A 19 -10.87 -3.31 -1.36
N TYR A 20 -10.16 -4.36 -1.71
CA TYR A 20 -10.24 -5.65 -1.03
C TYR A 20 -9.84 -5.52 0.45
N LEU A 21 -8.71 -4.87 0.70
CA LEU A 21 -8.18 -4.74 2.06
C LEU A 21 -9.03 -3.80 2.91
N MET A 22 -9.55 -2.73 2.31
CA MET A 22 -10.42 -1.82 3.05
C MET A 22 -11.73 -2.50 3.45
N ALA A 23 -12.22 -3.41 2.63
CA ALA A 23 -13.42 -4.19 2.98
C ALA A 23 -13.19 -5.06 4.21
N ASP A 24 -11.96 -5.47 4.46
CA ASP A 24 -11.59 -6.24 5.65
C ASP A 24 -11.26 -5.35 6.87
N GLY A 25 -11.39 -4.05 6.74
CA GLY A 25 -11.21 -3.13 7.86
C GLY A 25 -9.80 -2.59 8.03
N TYR A 26 -8.90 -2.81 7.07
CA TYR A 26 -7.54 -2.28 7.13
C TYR A 26 -7.48 -0.85 6.62
N GLN A 27 -6.52 -0.10 7.14
CA GLN A 27 -6.17 1.20 6.58
C GLN A 27 -5.13 0.97 5.49
N VAL A 28 -5.37 1.49 4.28
CA VAL A 28 -4.52 1.20 3.14
C VAL A 28 -3.91 2.48 2.58
N PHE A 29 -2.60 2.44 2.39
CA PHE A 29 -1.85 3.49 1.72
C PHE A 29 -1.34 2.96 0.39
N GLU A 30 -1.19 3.85 -0.58
CA GLU A 30 -0.82 3.49 -1.94
C GLU A 30 0.51 4.11 -2.32
N ALA A 31 1.34 3.35 -3.04
CA ALA A 31 2.54 3.86 -3.67
C ALA A 31 2.73 3.16 -5.01
N TYR A 32 3.28 3.87 -5.97
CA TYR A 32 3.44 3.34 -7.32
C TYR A 32 4.89 3.12 -7.70
N ASN A 33 5.80 3.45 -6.80
CA ASN A 33 7.22 3.20 -6.98
C ASN A 33 7.91 3.22 -5.61
N GLY A 34 9.20 2.88 -5.59
CA GLY A 34 9.94 2.78 -4.33
C GLY A 34 10.10 4.11 -3.62
N LYS A 35 10.21 5.20 -4.37
CA LYS A 35 10.35 6.52 -3.77
C LYS A 35 9.09 6.91 -3.00
N GLU A 36 7.93 6.70 -3.61
CA GLU A 36 6.65 6.97 -2.94
C GLU A 36 6.47 6.08 -1.72
N ALA A 37 6.86 4.81 -1.83
CA ALA A 37 6.77 3.89 -0.71
C ALA A 37 7.61 4.37 0.48
N LEU A 38 8.82 4.84 0.22
CA LEU A 38 9.68 5.37 1.28
C LEU A 38 9.07 6.61 1.94
N GLU A 39 8.44 7.47 1.15
CA GLU A 39 7.78 8.65 1.71
C GLU A 39 6.64 8.26 2.66
N VAL A 40 5.84 7.29 2.25
CA VAL A 40 4.75 6.79 3.10
C VAL A 40 5.31 6.20 4.39
N LEU A 41 6.38 5.40 4.28
CA LEU A 41 6.98 4.76 5.46
C LEU A 41 7.56 5.78 6.44
N LYS A 42 7.99 6.94 5.95
CA LYS A 42 8.50 8.00 6.81
C LYS A 42 7.39 8.75 7.55
N GLU A 43 6.22 8.86 6.93
CA GLU A 43 5.14 9.70 7.45
C GLU A 43 4.09 8.91 8.22
N GLN A 44 3.96 7.60 7.94
CA GLN A 44 2.88 6.78 8.48
C GLN A 44 3.44 5.56 9.19
N ASP A 45 2.73 5.12 10.22
CA ASP A 45 3.04 3.86 10.90
C ASP A 45 2.48 2.70 10.09
N ILE A 46 3.33 2.05 9.32
CA ILE A 46 2.92 0.94 8.46
C ILE A 46 3.27 -0.39 9.13
N HIS A 47 2.29 -1.28 9.20
CA HIS A 47 2.46 -2.60 9.81
C HIS A 47 2.88 -3.66 8.80
N LEU A 48 2.44 -3.52 7.55
CA LEU A 48 2.73 -4.50 6.51
C LEU A 48 2.89 -3.78 5.18
N VAL A 49 3.89 -4.18 4.41
CA VAL A 49 4.11 -3.68 3.05
C VAL A 49 3.89 -4.82 2.07
N LEU A 50 2.99 -4.60 1.13
CA LEU A 50 2.80 -5.50 -0.02
C LEU A 50 3.47 -4.85 -1.21
N MET A 51 4.56 -5.44 -1.67
CA MET A 51 5.37 -4.86 -2.74
C MET A 51 5.60 -5.90 -3.82
N ASP A 52 5.28 -5.53 -5.06
CA ASP A 52 5.59 -6.35 -6.21
C ASP A 52 6.99 -5.97 -6.70
N ILE A 53 7.89 -6.94 -6.68
CA ILE A 53 9.26 -6.76 -7.13
C ILE A 53 9.44 -7.52 -8.44
N MET A 54 9.33 -6.80 -9.53
CA MET A 54 9.50 -7.39 -10.87
C MET A 54 10.79 -6.91 -11.50
#